data_8afc25ab7f11b9b1a8ea39e812cd2a57
#
_entry.id   8afc25ab7f11b9b1a8ea39e812cd2a57
#
_cell.length_a   1.000
_cell.length_b   1.000
_cell.length_c   1.000
_cell.angle_alpha   90.00
_cell.angle_beta   90.00
_cell.angle_gamma   90.00
#
_symmetry.space_group_name_H-M   'P 1'
#
loop_
_entity.id
_entity.type
_entity.pdbx_description
1 polymer ?
#
loop_
_entity_poly.entity_id
_entity_poly.type
_entity_poly.pdbx_seq_one_letter_code
_entity_poly.pdbx_strand_id
1 'polypeptide(L)'
;MNIKQAKTEIKHTLQAYLAKDETGEYVIPEIRQRPMLLMGPPGIGKTQIMEQIARELKVGLVAYTITHHTRQSAVGLPFIREEEFLGKTYSVTEYTMSEIIASVYRKIRDSGQKEGILFIDEINCVSETLAPTMLQFLQCKTFGNQKIPKGWIIVAAGNPPEYNKSVRDFDMVTLDRVRYLTIEADYPVWEEYARAQHVHGAILSYLKLRPRNFYRVEADVDGMQFVTARGWEDLSNLMEVYEQMEIPVDESVIREFLHHDEVAEDAAAYFDLYRKYQDDYGIPQILDGKVKPEIYARVYAAAFDERLSVVNLLLDGLGAHFKRAAEEKRKTDAWYAFLKEYRHLVEEAKDPAECYVGLLAEWEQKFEAEAENGSYSRGELRIYKALSAELKANAPDGAAVQTEGRKASEEDAGEAPAEEVGKESTEDAGKAQTAVKKERARTCFVQAKAGFDAQCACLEDVQKAAGAALEHAFDFMEQAFECGEEMVVFVTELTIDGEAAQFLAEHTCERYLKYNEQLLVGTRKAALLSELRRES
;
A
#
# COMPACT_ATOMS: atom_id res chain seq x y z
N MET A 1 15.22 11.43 -13.73
CA MET A 1 14.59 11.68 -12.40
C MET A 1 14.32 10.36 -11.72
N ASN A 2 14.27 10.34 -10.37
CA ASN A 2 13.88 9.13 -9.65
C ASN A 2 12.34 8.95 -9.61
N ILE A 3 11.90 7.77 -9.13
CA ILE A 3 10.48 7.40 -9.12
C ILE A 3 9.63 8.30 -8.20
N LYS A 4 10.16 8.82 -7.09
CA LYS A 4 9.48 9.72 -6.16
C LYS A 4 9.23 11.10 -6.80
N GLN A 5 10.23 11.62 -7.53
CA GLN A 5 10.10 12.85 -8.31
C GLN A 5 9.07 12.68 -9.44
N ALA A 6 9.10 11.54 -10.14
CA ALA A 6 8.12 11.22 -11.18
C ALA A 6 6.70 11.16 -10.61
N LYS A 7 6.50 10.50 -9.46
CA LYS A 7 5.20 10.46 -8.76
C LYS A 7 4.68 11.87 -8.45
N THR A 8 5.54 12.73 -7.91
CA THR A 8 5.20 14.12 -7.57
C THR A 8 4.80 14.92 -8.81
N GLU A 9 5.59 14.81 -9.89
CA GLU A 9 5.32 15.52 -11.15
C GLU A 9 4.03 15.06 -11.83
N ILE A 10 3.75 13.76 -11.82
CA ILE A 10 2.50 13.20 -12.33
C ILE A 10 1.31 13.70 -11.51
N LYS A 11 1.43 13.69 -10.17
CA LYS A 11 0.39 14.17 -9.25
C LYS A 11 0.06 15.65 -9.50
N HIS A 12 1.07 16.51 -9.61
CA HIS A 12 0.89 17.93 -9.93
C HIS A 12 0.23 18.12 -11.30
N THR A 13 0.65 17.33 -12.30
CA THR A 13 0.05 17.38 -13.64
C THR A 13 -1.42 16.99 -13.62
N LEU A 14 -1.77 15.91 -12.92
CA LEU A 14 -3.16 15.48 -12.76
C LEU A 14 -4.00 16.55 -12.07
N GLN A 15 -3.51 17.13 -10.98
CA GLN A 15 -4.19 18.23 -10.30
C GLN A 15 -4.41 19.43 -11.23
N ALA A 16 -3.41 19.82 -12.02
CA ALA A 16 -3.53 20.92 -12.96
C ALA A 16 -4.52 20.61 -14.11
N TYR A 17 -4.54 19.37 -14.61
CA TYR A 17 -5.42 18.96 -15.70
C TYR A 17 -6.88 18.75 -15.26
N LEU A 18 -7.10 18.41 -14.00
CA LEU A 18 -8.41 18.23 -13.39
C LEU A 18 -8.94 19.51 -12.73
N ALA A 19 -8.13 20.57 -12.65
CA ALA A 19 -8.58 21.85 -12.13
C ALA A 19 -9.72 22.44 -12.98
N LYS A 20 -10.78 22.90 -12.31
CA LYS A 20 -11.98 23.48 -12.94
C LYS A 20 -12.10 24.96 -12.58
N ASP A 21 -12.63 25.72 -13.51
CA ASP A 21 -13.01 27.11 -13.29
C ASP A 21 -14.36 27.25 -12.56
N GLU A 22 -14.80 28.48 -12.35
CA GLU A 22 -16.07 28.80 -11.69
C GLU A 22 -17.30 28.27 -12.45
N THR A 23 -17.17 27.95 -13.74
CA THR A 23 -18.22 27.37 -14.58
C THR A 23 -18.28 25.84 -14.52
N GLY A 24 -17.27 25.21 -13.89
CA GLY A 24 -17.13 23.75 -13.79
C GLY A 24 -16.43 23.12 -15.01
N GLU A 25 -15.91 23.93 -15.96
CA GLU A 25 -15.10 23.45 -17.09
C GLU A 25 -13.63 23.36 -16.68
N TYR A 26 -12.87 22.45 -17.34
CA TYR A 26 -11.45 22.31 -17.09
C TYR A 26 -10.66 23.54 -17.54
N VAL A 27 -9.85 24.11 -16.62
CA VAL A 27 -8.99 25.29 -16.90
C VAL A 27 -8.06 25.02 -18.11
N ILE A 28 -7.52 23.79 -18.18
CA ILE A 28 -6.74 23.36 -19.34
C ILE A 28 -7.63 22.49 -20.22
N PRO A 29 -8.04 22.93 -21.41
CA PRO A 29 -8.89 22.17 -22.30
C PRO A 29 -8.26 20.80 -22.65
N GLU A 30 -9.08 19.76 -22.80
CA GLU A 30 -8.64 18.37 -23.06
C GLU A 30 -7.66 18.24 -24.22
N ILE A 31 -7.84 19.03 -25.28
CA ILE A 31 -6.95 19.02 -26.47
C ILE A 31 -5.53 19.51 -26.14
N ARG A 32 -5.36 20.27 -25.05
CA ARG A 32 -4.07 20.77 -24.58
C ARG A 32 -3.49 19.95 -23.42
N GLN A 33 -4.23 18.98 -22.92
CA GLN A 33 -3.75 18.05 -21.90
C GLN A 33 -2.90 16.97 -22.57
N ARG A 34 -1.59 17.17 -22.62
CA ARG A 34 -0.65 16.20 -23.22
C ARG A 34 -0.60 14.93 -22.38
N PRO A 35 -0.68 13.73 -22.98
CA PRO A 35 -0.44 12.50 -22.27
C PRO A 35 0.99 12.47 -21.72
N MET A 36 1.19 11.80 -20.57
CA MET A 36 2.51 11.60 -19.99
C MET A 36 3.10 10.28 -20.48
N LEU A 37 4.39 10.28 -20.80
CA LEU A 37 5.13 9.10 -21.24
C LEU A 37 6.31 8.87 -20.30
N LEU A 38 6.25 7.79 -19.51
CA LEU A 38 7.26 7.39 -18.56
C LEU A 38 8.21 6.39 -19.21
N MET A 39 9.45 6.78 -19.41
CA MET A 39 10.49 5.89 -19.93
C MET A 39 11.52 5.59 -18.86
N GLY A 40 11.76 4.32 -18.61
CA GLY A 40 12.72 3.90 -17.57
C GLY A 40 12.89 2.40 -17.50
N PRO A 41 13.90 1.93 -16.75
CA PRO A 41 14.22 0.52 -16.64
C PRO A 41 13.03 -0.32 -16.13
N PRO A 42 12.97 -1.63 -16.44
CA PRO A 42 11.93 -2.51 -15.90
C PRO A 42 12.08 -2.69 -14.38
N GLY A 43 11.00 -2.98 -13.68
CA GLY A 43 11.02 -3.34 -12.25
C GLY A 43 11.29 -2.20 -11.27
N ILE A 44 11.20 -0.92 -11.68
CA ILE A 44 11.41 0.26 -10.81
C ILE A 44 10.12 0.85 -10.22
N GLY A 45 8.97 0.18 -10.38
CA GLY A 45 7.70 0.60 -9.77
C GLY A 45 6.85 1.57 -10.58
N LYS A 46 7.03 1.69 -11.93
CA LYS A 46 6.22 2.58 -12.78
C LYS A 46 4.71 2.37 -12.65
N THR A 47 4.26 1.13 -12.57
CA THR A 47 2.85 0.77 -12.41
C THR A 47 2.36 1.04 -10.99
N GLN A 48 3.16 0.73 -9.96
CA GLN A 48 2.82 0.92 -8.55
C GLN A 48 2.56 2.39 -8.19
N ILE A 49 3.34 3.34 -8.76
CA ILE A 49 3.10 4.76 -8.50
C ILE A 49 1.76 5.23 -9.05
N MET A 50 1.21 4.62 -10.09
CA MET A 50 -0.11 4.96 -10.62
C MET A 50 -1.21 4.60 -9.62
N GLU A 51 -1.13 3.41 -9.00
CA GLU A 51 -2.06 2.99 -7.95
C GLU A 51 -1.99 3.91 -6.73
N GLN A 52 -0.77 4.28 -6.31
CA GLN A 52 -0.58 5.21 -5.20
C GLN A 52 -1.18 6.58 -5.50
N ILE A 53 -0.93 7.14 -6.70
CA ILE A 53 -1.44 8.45 -7.11
C ILE A 53 -2.98 8.42 -7.19
N ALA A 54 -3.55 7.38 -7.79
CA ALA A 54 -5.01 7.24 -7.91
C ALA A 54 -5.68 7.21 -6.53
N ARG A 55 -5.08 6.50 -5.57
CA ARG A 55 -5.54 6.40 -4.19
C ARG A 55 -5.43 7.74 -3.46
N GLU A 56 -4.28 8.43 -3.57
CA GLU A 56 -4.06 9.73 -2.93
C GLU A 56 -4.96 10.84 -3.46
N LEU A 57 -5.23 10.86 -4.77
CA LEU A 57 -6.09 11.86 -5.40
C LEU A 57 -7.57 11.44 -5.42
N LYS A 58 -7.88 10.19 -5.00
CA LYS A 58 -9.24 9.60 -5.01
C LYS A 58 -9.87 9.63 -6.41
N VAL A 59 -9.08 9.32 -7.43
CA VAL A 59 -9.51 9.23 -8.83
C VAL A 59 -9.50 7.79 -9.31
N GLY A 60 -10.26 7.50 -10.39
CA GLY A 60 -10.27 6.18 -10.99
C GLY A 60 -8.93 5.80 -11.62
N LEU A 61 -8.59 4.51 -11.59
CA LEU A 61 -7.45 3.95 -12.31
C LEU A 61 -7.93 2.80 -13.19
N VAL A 62 -7.55 2.86 -14.46
CA VAL A 62 -7.62 1.73 -15.40
C VAL A 62 -6.20 1.48 -15.89
N ALA A 63 -5.61 0.36 -15.50
CA ALA A 63 -4.30 -0.08 -15.95
C ALA A 63 -4.46 -1.12 -17.07
N TYR A 64 -3.72 -0.92 -18.15
CA TYR A 64 -3.85 -1.69 -19.37
C TYR A 64 -2.48 -2.03 -19.96
N THR A 65 -2.15 -3.32 -20.08
CA THR A 65 -0.92 -3.77 -20.73
C THR A 65 -1.20 -4.05 -22.22
N ILE A 66 -0.54 -3.33 -23.11
CA ILE A 66 -0.89 -3.33 -24.53
C ILE A 66 -0.29 -4.50 -25.34
N THR A 67 0.73 -5.17 -24.83
CA THR A 67 1.48 -6.24 -25.53
C THR A 67 0.64 -7.42 -26.00
N HIS A 68 -0.41 -7.76 -25.26
CA HIS A 68 -1.29 -8.89 -25.58
C HIS A 68 -2.43 -8.52 -26.53
N HIS A 69 -2.50 -7.26 -26.99
CA HIS A 69 -3.60 -6.79 -27.80
C HIS A 69 -3.28 -6.79 -29.30
N THR A 70 -4.23 -7.33 -30.05
CA THR A 70 -4.26 -7.18 -31.52
C THR A 70 -4.88 -5.83 -31.87
N ARG A 71 -4.66 -5.37 -33.11
CA ARG A 71 -5.33 -4.16 -33.60
C ARG A 71 -6.86 -4.24 -33.45
N GLN A 72 -7.44 -5.42 -33.64
CA GLN A 72 -8.89 -5.63 -33.56
C GLN A 72 -9.43 -5.51 -32.12
N SER A 73 -8.72 -6.03 -31.13
CA SER A 73 -9.13 -5.90 -29.72
C SER A 73 -8.91 -4.47 -29.19
N ALA A 74 -7.83 -3.81 -29.61
CA ALA A 74 -7.53 -2.46 -29.15
C ALA A 74 -8.44 -1.39 -29.80
N VAL A 75 -8.71 -1.49 -31.11
CA VAL A 75 -9.47 -0.48 -31.87
C VAL A 75 -10.95 -0.80 -31.96
N GLY A 76 -11.33 -2.08 -31.90
CA GLY A 76 -12.65 -2.60 -32.17
C GLY A 76 -12.76 -3.30 -33.52
N LEU A 77 -13.84 -4.05 -33.70
CA LEU A 77 -14.14 -4.75 -34.94
C LEU A 77 -14.91 -3.84 -35.90
N PRO A 78 -14.55 -3.81 -37.20
CA PRO A 78 -15.33 -3.08 -38.18
C PRO A 78 -16.67 -3.77 -38.42
N PHE A 79 -17.74 -2.99 -38.54
CA PHE A 79 -19.04 -3.45 -38.98
C PHE A 79 -19.63 -2.46 -39.99
N ILE A 80 -20.50 -2.93 -40.87
CA ILE A 80 -21.12 -2.11 -41.90
C ILE A 80 -22.46 -1.63 -41.36
N ARG A 81 -22.69 -0.33 -41.45
CA ARG A 81 -23.95 0.34 -41.19
C ARG A 81 -24.42 1.10 -42.41
N GLU A 82 -25.71 1.07 -42.67
CA GLU A 82 -26.30 1.90 -43.70
C GLU A 82 -26.70 3.26 -43.14
N GLU A 83 -26.25 4.34 -43.75
CA GLU A 83 -26.60 5.70 -43.38
C GLU A 83 -27.06 6.49 -44.60
N GLU A 84 -28.03 7.37 -44.37
CA GLU A 84 -28.56 8.24 -45.42
C GLU A 84 -27.85 9.62 -45.39
N PHE A 85 -27.23 9.97 -46.50
CA PHE A 85 -26.62 11.29 -46.72
C PHE A 85 -27.23 11.93 -47.97
N LEU A 86 -27.82 13.12 -47.82
CA LEU A 86 -28.41 13.90 -48.91
C LEU A 86 -29.45 13.11 -49.74
N GLY A 87 -30.26 12.26 -49.06
CA GLY A 87 -31.29 11.46 -49.70
C GLY A 87 -30.80 10.23 -50.47
N LYS A 88 -29.54 9.81 -50.22
CA LYS A 88 -28.95 8.56 -50.74
C LYS A 88 -28.38 7.72 -49.61
N THR A 89 -28.66 6.42 -49.67
CA THR A 89 -28.14 5.45 -48.70
C THR A 89 -26.72 5.03 -49.08
N TYR A 90 -25.82 5.09 -48.10
CA TYR A 90 -24.43 4.66 -48.22
C TYR A 90 -24.11 3.63 -47.16
N SER A 91 -23.30 2.64 -47.52
CA SER A 91 -22.71 1.72 -46.56
C SER A 91 -21.49 2.36 -45.94
N VAL A 92 -21.53 2.61 -44.64
CA VAL A 92 -20.44 3.20 -43.84
C VAL A 92 -19.82 2.14 -42.95
N THR A 93 -18.49 2.14 -42.88
CA THR A 93 -17.77 1.27 -41.92
C THR A 93 -17.66 1.98 -40.60
N GLU A 94 -18.25 1.40 -39.58
CA GLU A 94 -18.08 1.78 -38.15
C GLU A 94 -17.29 0.72 -37.41
N TYR A 95 -16.79 1.10 -36.23
CA TYR A 95 -16.06 0.18 -35.36
C TYR A 95 -16.82 -0.01 -34.05
N THR A 96 -16.83 -1.24 -33.53
CA THR A 96 -17.29 -1.50 -32.16
C THR A 96 -16.44 -0.73 -31.16
N MET A 97 -16.95 -0.49 -29.97
CA MET A 97 -16.19 0.22 -28.95
C MET A 97 -14.89 -0.54 -28.62
N SER A 98 -13.77 0.20 -28.61
CA SER A 98 -12.48 -0.28 -28.14
C SER A 98 -12.58 -0.84 -26.71
N GLU A 99 -11.93 -1.97 -26.45
CA GLU A 99 -11.87 -2.56 -25.11
C GLU A 99 -11.22 -1.62 -24.10
N ILE A 100 -10.19 -0.88 -24.50
CA ILE A 100 -9.51 0.13 -23.68
C ILE A 100 -10.50 1.21 -23.24
N ILE A 101 -11.27 1.77 -24.17
CA ILE A 101 -12.27 2.80 -23.88
C ILE A 101 -13.42 2.21 -23.05
N ALA A 102 -13.89 1.00 -23.39
CA ALA A 102 -14.95 0.31 -22.66
C ALA A 102 -14.56 0.05 -21.19
N SER A 103 -13.29 -0.25 -20.91
CA SER A 103 -12.77 -0.44 -19.55
C SER A 103 -12.88 0.83 -18.71
N VAL A 104 -12.63 2.00 -19.32
CA VAL A 104 -12.83 3.30 -18.65
C VAL A 104 -14.31 3.52 -18.32
N TYR A 105 -15.23 3.26 -19.27
CA TYR A 105 -16.66 3.40 -19.01
C TYR A 105 -17.18 2.42 -17.95
N ARG A 106 -16.67 1.18 -17.93
CA ARG A 106 -17.00 0.21 -16.88
C ARG A 106 -16.54 0.71 -15.51
N LYS A 107 -15.29 1.22 -15.41
CA LYS A 107 -14.79 1.77 -14.15
C LYS A 107 -15.63 2.95 -13.65
N ILE A 108 -16.05 3.85 -14.53
CA ILE A 108 -16.95 4.95 -14.17
C ILE A 108 -18.30 4.43 -13.65
N ARG A 109 -18.88 3.43 -14.33
CA ARG A 109 -20.15 2.83 -13.93
C ARG A 109 -20.06 2.15 -12.58
N ASP A 110 -18.99 1.38 -12.35
CA ASP A 110 -18.85 0.50 -11.20
C ASP A 110 -18.40 1.27 -9.95
N SER A 111 -17.54 2.30 -10.10
CA SER A 111 -17.02 3.10 -8.98
C SER A 111 -17.68 4.47 -8.80
N GLY A 112 -18.45 4.96 -9.77
CA GLY A 112 -19.00 6.31 -9.78
C GLY A 112 -17.96 7.43 -9.99
N GLN A 113 -16.66 7.10 -10.11
CA GLN A 113 -15.57 8.06 -10.29
C GLN A 113 -15.53 8.58 -11.73
N LYS A 114 -15.87 9.85 -11.92
CA LYS A 114 -15.93 10.49 -13.25
C LYS A 114 -14.56 10.90 -13.78
N GLU A 115 -13.56 11.03 -12.92
CA GLU A 115 -12.20 11.46 -13.21
C GLU A 115 -11.21 10.34 -12.90
N GLY A 116 -10.16 10.20 -13.72
CA GLY A 116 -9.24 9.08 -13.55
C GLY A 116 -7.99 9.11 -14.42
N ILE A 117 -7.21 8.07 -14.26
CA ILE A 117 -6.00 7.76 -15.01
C ILE A 117 -6.28 6.55 -15.88
N LEU A 118 -6.03 6.68 -17.19
CA LEU A 118 -5.85 5.53 -18.07
C LEU A 118 -4.34 5.30 -18.20
N PHE A 119 -3.85 4.27 -17.52
CA PHE A 119 -2.46 3.87 -17.57
C PHE A 119 -2.26 2.79 -18.63
N ILE A 120 -1.36 3.04 -19.59
CA ILE A 120 -1.03 2.10 -20.68
C ILE A 120 0.41 1.67 -20.50
N ASP A 121 0.61 0.44 -20.06
CA ASP A 121 1.94 -0.12 -19.85
C ASP A 121 2.49 -0.74 -21.14
N GLU A 122 3.82 -0.76 -21.25
CA GLU A 122 4.58 -1.32 -22.36
C GLU A 122 4.23 -0.74 -23.74
N ILE A 123 3.93 0.56 -23.78
CA ILE A 123 3.43 1.25 -24.98
C ILE A 123 4.36 1.14 -26.21
N ASN A 124 5.65 0.92 -26.02
CA ASN A 124 6.63 0.77 -27.08
C ASN A 124 6.94 -0.70 -27.46
N CYS A 125 6.25 -1.66 -26.82
CA CYS A 125 6.31 -3.10 -27.15
C CYS A 125 5.17 -3.54 -28.08
N VAL A 126 4.37 -2.60 -28.60
CA VAL A 126 3.24 -2.91 -29.49
C VAL A 126 3.68 -3.44 -30.84
N SER A 127 2.82 -4.27 -31.45
CA SER A 127 3.06 -4.77 -32.81
C SER A 127 3.15 -3.63 -33.84
N GLU A 128 3.86 -3.86 -34.95
CA GLU A 128 4.01 -2.87 -36.05
C GLU A 128 2.68 -2.35 -36.57
N THR A 129 1.67 -3.22 -36.63
CA THR A 129 0.36 -2.86 -37.16
C THR A 129 -0.47 -2.03 -36.16
N LEU A 130 -0.17 -2.13 -34.87
CA LEU A 130 -0.90 -1.41 -33.81
C LEU A 130 -0.21 -0.09 -33.43
N ALA A 131 1.12 0.01 -33.53
CA ALA A 131 1.89 1.16 -33.09
C ALA A 131 1.37 2.51 -33.64
N PRO A 132 1.12 2.70 -34.96
CA PRO A 132 0.60 3.97 -35.48
C PRO A 132 -0.74 4.36 -34.87
N THR A 133 -1.60 3.37 -34.64
CA THR A 133 -2.94 3.60 -34.06
C THR A 133 -2.85 3.99 -32.60
N MET A 134 -1.93 3.38 -31.84
CA MET A 134 -1.69 3.74 -30.44
C MET A 134 -1.09 5.13 -30.29
N LEU A 135 -0.16 5.52 -31.18
CA LEU A 135 0.38 6.87 -31.21
C LEU A 135 -0.71 7.91 -31.53
N GLN A 136 -1.58 7.61 -32.49
CA GLN A 136 -2.74 8.45 -32.79
C GLN A 136 -3.69 8.53 -31.56
N PHE A 137 -3.92 7.42 -30.86
CA PHE A 137 -4.74 7.40 -29.65
C PHE A 137 -4.16 8.27 -28.53
N LEU A 138 -2.85 8.22 -28.30
CA LEU A 138 -2.20 9.12 -27.34
C LEU A 138 -2.43 10.60 -27.69
N GLN A 139 -2.38 10.95 -28.99
CA GLN A 139 -2.53 12.32 -29.44
C GLN A 139 -3.98 12.82 -29.41
N CYS A 140 -4.91 12.02 -29.93
CA CYS A 140 -6.30 12.42 -30.17
C CYS A 140 -7.25 11.98 -29.06
N LYS A 141 -6.81 11.07 -28.17
CA LYS A 141 -7.64 10.43 -27.14
C LYS A 141 -8.87 9.71 -27.72
N THR A 142 -8.75 9.22 -28.98
CA THR A 142 -9.85 8.56 -29.71
C THR A 142 -9.35 7.31 -30.41
N PHE A 143 -10.21 6.28 -30.46
CA PHE A 143 -10.11 5.17 -31.40
C PHE A 143 -11.31 5.24 -32.35
N GLY A 144 -11.07 5.46 -33.65
CA GLY A 144 -12.13 5.69 -34.62
C GLY A 144 -13.01 6.88 -34.21
N ASN A 145 -14.30 6.63 -34.06
CA ASN A 145 -15.30 7.60 -33.58
C ASN A 145 -15.49 7.61 -32.05
N GLN A 146 -14.80 6.73 -31.32
CA GLN A 146 -14.93 6.58 -29.87
C GLN A 146 -13.88 7.42 -29.14
N LYS A 147 -14.34 8.23 -28.19
CA LYS A 147 -13.48 9.13 -27.38
C LYS A 147 -13.43 8.67 -25.93
N ILE A 148 -12.29 8.86 -25.26
CA ILE A 148 -12.18 8.71 -23.82
C ILE A 148 -13.07 9.76 -23.12
N PRO A 149 -13.78 9.41 -22.06
CA PRO A 149 -14.58 10.36 -21.27
C PRO A 149 -13.74 11.53 -20.76
N LYS A 150 -14.36 12.72 -20.68
CA LYS A 150 -13.73 13.91 -20.10
C LYS A 150 -13.26 13.60 -18.66
N GLY A 151 -12.12 14.17 -18.26
CA GLY A 151 -11.54 13.95 -16.95
C GLY A 151 -10.66 12.70 -16.82
N TRP A 152 -10.51 11.93 -17.90
CA TRP A 152 -9.58 10.81 -17.92
C TRP A 152 -8.28 11.20 -18.65
N ILE A 153 -7.17 11.05 -17.91
CA ILE A 153 -5.83 11.45 -18.36
C ILE A 153 -5.03 10.21 -18.70
N ILE A 154 -4.39 10.25 -19.90
CA ILE A 154 -3.54 9.14 -20.35
C ILE A 154 -2.15 9.29 -19.76
N VAL A 155 -1.68 8.23 -19.12
CA VAL A 155 -0.30 8.03 -18.72
C VAL A 155 0.19 6.74 -19.38
N ALA A 156 1.26 6.80 -20.15
CA ALA A 156 1.84 5.64 -20.79
C ALA A 156 3.22 5.34 -20.18
N ALA A 157 3.61 4.07 -20.15
CA ALA A 157 4.93 3.65 -19.71
C ALA A 157 5.59 2.75 -20.76
N GLY A 158 6.91 2.81 -20.82
CA GLY A 158 7.72 1.96 -21.68
C GLY A 158 9.11 1.73 -21.10
N ASN A 159 9.83 0.79 -21.68
CA ASN A 159 11.22 0.52 -21.34
C ASN A 159 12.13 0.97 -22.49
N PRO A 160 13.31 1.55 -22.20
CA PRO A 160 14.30 1.86 -23.22
C PRO A 160 14.77 0.62 -24.00
N PRO A 161 15.22 0.77 -25.25
CA PRO A 161 15.67 -0.36 -26.10
C PRO A 161 16.81 -1.19 -25.52
N GLU A 162 17.59 -0.61 -24.63
CA GLU A 162 18.72 -1.28 -23.95
C GLU A 162 18.24 -2.48 -23.10
N TYR A 163 17.00 -2.43 -22.61
CA TYR A 163 16.42 -3.47 -21.74
C TYR A 163 15.50 -4.44 -22.49
N ASN A 164 15.06 -4.10 -23.69
CA ASN A 164 14.17 -4.97 -24.47
C ASN A 164 14.38 -4.76 -25.97
N LYS A 165 14.92 -5.76 -26.64
CA LYS A 165 15.21 -5.71 -28.11
C LYS A 165 13.95 -5.61 -28.98
N SER A 166 12.78 -5.88 -28.44
CA SER A 166 11.49 -5.83 -29.14
C SER A 166 10.86 -4.45 -29.14
N VAL A 167 11.43 -3.47 -28.40
CA VAL A 167 10.88 -2.13 -28.31
C VAL A 167 11.30 -1.24 -29.48
N ARG A 168 10.50 -0.21 -29.71
CA ARG A 168 10.74 0.81 -30.73
C ARG A 168 10.97 2.15 -30.09
N ASP A 169 11.84 2.93 -30.71
CA ASP A 169 12.00 4.33 -30.38
C ASP A 169 10.82 5.14 -30.92
N PHE A 170 10.45 6.16 -30.16
CA PHE A 170 9.46 7.13 -30.58
C PHE A 170 10.11 8.20 -31.46
N ASP A 171 9.43 8.56 -32.54
CA ASP A 171 9.84 9.65 -33.39
C ASP A 171 9.69 11.03 -32.73
N MET A 172 10.38 12.02 -33.25
CA MET A 172 10.35 13.40 -32.74
C MET A 172 8.92 13.97 -32.74
N VAL A 173 8.08 13.60 -33.71
CA VAL A 173 6.71 14.09 -33.85
C VAL A 173 5.82 13.58 -32.68
N THR A 174 6.04 12.34 -32.25
CA THR A 174 5.36 11.75 -31.11
C THR A 174 5.85 12.38 -29.80
N LEU A 175 7.18 12.53 -29.65
CA LEU A 175 7.77 13.10 -28.44
C LEU A 175 7.35 14.56 -28.21
N ASP A 176 7.17 15.34 -29.26
CA ASP A 176 6.67 16.74 -29.18
C ASP A 176 5.23 16.82 -28.64
N ARG A 177 4.45 15.75 -28.75
CA ARG A 177 3.03 15.72 -28.36
C ARG A 177 2.76 15.10 -26.99
N VAL A 178 3.77 14.55 -26.35
CA VAL A 178 3.68 13.96 -25.01
C VAL A 178 4.52 14.75 -24.00
N ARG A 179 4.29 14.53 -22.74
CA ARG A 179 5.20 14.93 -21.67
C ARG A 179 6.10 13.75 -21.36
N TYR A 180 7.33 13.83 -21.82
CA TYR A 180 8.31 12.76 -21.71
C TYR A 180 9.05 12.84 -20.36
N LEU A 181 9.01 11.76 -19.57
CA LEU A 181 9.63 11.64 -18.25
C LEU A 181 10.62 10.47 -18.27
N THR A 182 11.92 10.75 -18.13
CA THR A 182 12.95 9.73 -17.98
C THR A 182 13.10 9.38 -16.51
N ILE A 183 12.88 8.09 -16.17
CA ILE A 183 12.97 7.57 -14.81
C ILE A 183 14.20 6.68 -14.69
N GLU A 184 14.92 6.84 -13.61
CA GLU A 184 16.14 6.09 -13.28
C GLU A 184 15.96 5.36 -11.97
N ALA A 185 16.66 4.21 -11.82
CA ALA A 185 16.72 3.48 -10.56
C ALA A 185 17.53 4.30 -9.53
N ASP A 186 16.98 4.44 -8.33
CA ASP A 186 17.58 5.23 -7.24
C ASP A 186 17.42 4.44 -5.94
N TYR A 187 18.53 3.88 -5.42
CA TYR A 187 18.52 3.05 -4.22
C TYR A 187 18.01 3.80 -2.98
N PRO A 188 18.49 5.01 -2.64
CA PRO A 188 17.99 5.74 -1.48
C PRO A 188 16.46 5.95 -1.48
N VAL A 189 15.90 6.25 -2.65
CA VAL A 189 14.44 6.42 -2.79
C VAL A 189 13.70 5.10 -2.68
N TRP A 190 14.27 4.02 -3.23
CA TRP A 190 13.70 2.69 -3.07
C TRP A 190 13.81 2.19 -1.62
N GLU A 191 14.92 2.47 -0.93
CA GLU A 191 15.11 2.10 0.47
C GLU A 191 14.01 2.69 1.38
N GLU A 192 13.66 3.98 1.19
CA GLU A 192 12.56 4.63 1.90
C GLU A 192 11.21 3.89 1.66
N TYR A 193 10.93 3.54 0.41
CA TYR A 193 9.76 2.74 0.06
C TYR A 193 9.81 1.33 0.65
N ALA A 194 10.95 0.65 0.52
CA ALA A 194 11.15 -0.72 0.98
C ALA A 194 10.94 -0.87 2.50
N ARG A 195 11.40 0.12 3.28
CA ARG A 195 11.13 0.18 4.73
C ARG A 195 9.65 0.34 5.01
N ALA A 196 8.96 1.25 4.33
CA ALA A 196 7.53 1.46 4.49
C ALA A 196 6.70 0.23 4.05
N GLN A 197 7.22 -0.62 3.18
CA GLN A 197 6.60 -1.89 2.76
C GLN A 197 7.11 -3.10 3.55
N HIS A 198 7.98 -2.90 4.55
CA HIS A 198 8.57 -3.95 5.38
C HIS A 198 9.33 -5.01 4.57
N VAL A 199 10.11 -4.58 3.58
CA VAL A 199 11.05 -5.48 2.88
C VAL A 199 12.01 -6.07 3.91
N HIS A 200 12.30 -7.37 3.76
CA HIS A 200 13.08 -8.18 4.69
C HIS A 200 14.41 -7.51 5.07
N GLY A 201 14.72 -7.44 6.36
CA GLY A 201 15.86 -6.71 6.89
C GLY A 201 17.22 -7.16 6.40
N ALA A 202 17.39 -8.47 6.12
CA ALA A 202 18.63 -8.95 5.52
C ALA A 202 18.89 -8.34 4.14
N ILE A 203 17.85 -8.10 3.34
CA ILE A 203 17.95 -7.45 2.03
C ILE A 203 18.32 -5.97 2.19
N LEU A 204 17.63 -5.27 3.08
CA LEU A 204 17.92 -3.86 3.36
C LEU A 204 19.35 -3.67 3.89
N SER A 205 19.77 -4.52 4.82
CA SER A 205 21.11 -4.52 5.37
C SER A 205 22.18 -4.82 4.31
N TYR A 206 21.95 -5.82 3.46
CA TYR A 206 22.81 -6.15 2.34
C TYR A 206 22.99 -4.99 1.36
N LEU A 207 21.87 -4.42 0.91
CA LEU A 207 21.87 -3.34 -0.06
C LEU A 207 22.47 -2.03 0.50
N LYS A 208 22.34 -1.80 1.81
CA LYS A 208 23.01 -0.68 2.48
C LYS A 208 24.52 -0.78 2.42
N LEU A 209 25.07 -1.98 2.56
CA LEU A 209 26.51 -2.26 2.42
C LEU A 209 26.95 -2.28 0.96
N ARG A 210 26.07 -2.71 0.05
CA ARG A 210 26.36 -2.89 -1.38
C ARG A 210 25.31 -2.22 -2.29
N PRO A 211 25.16 -0.88 -2.24
CA PRO A 211 24.11 -0.16 -2.98
C PRO A 211 24.15 -0.38 -4.49
N ARG A 212 25.34 -0.67 -5.04
CA ARG A 212 25.53 -0.97 -6.47
C ARG A 212 24.78 -2.23 -6.93
N ASN A 213 24.49 -3.16 -6.02
CA ASN A 213 23.80 -4.40 -6.31
C ASN A 213 22.26 -4.26 -6.31
N PHE A 214 21.75 -3.06 -6.01
CA PHE A 214 20.32 -2.78 -6.05
C PHE A 214 19.73 -2.93 -7.45
N TYR A 215 20.43 -2.38 -8.44
CA TYR A 215 20.01 -2.42 -9.84
C TYR A 215 21.22 -2.62 -10.74
N ARG A 216 21.34 -3.78 -11.35
CA ARG A 216 22.41 -4.12 -12.30
C ARG A 216 21.81 -4.81 -13.50
N VAL A 217 22.24 -4.41 -14.70
CA VAL A 217 21.89 -5.08 -15.97
C VAL A 217 23.15 -5.16 -16.78
N GLU A 218 23.63 -6.38 -17.03
CA GLU A 218 24.89 -6.64 -17.71
C GLU A 218 24.67 -7.71 -18.79
N ALA A 219 25.33 -7.56 -19.92
CA ALA A 219 25.35 -8.58 -20.95
C ALA A 219 26.59 -9.46 -20.78
N ASP A 220 26.38 -10.75 -20.63
CA ASP A 220 27.44 -11.74 -20.56
C ASP A 220 27.39 -12.69 -21.77
N VAL A 221 28.38 -13.58 -21.87
CA VAL A 221 28.50 -14.57 -22.96
C VAL A 221 27.30 -15.52 -22.96
N ASP A 222 26.76 -15.84 -21.80
CA ASP A 222 25.65 -16.76 -21.59
C ASP A 222 24.26 -16.07 -21.64
N GLY A 223 24.22 -14.72 -21.72
CA GLY A 223 22.96 -13.97 -21.81
C GLY A 223 22.95 -12.64 -21.07
N MET A 224 21.75 -12.19 -20.72
CA MET A 224 21.56 -10.98 -19.91
C MET A 224 21.47 -11.37 -18.44
N GLN A 225 22.38 -10.84 -17.65
CA GLN A 225 22.32 -10.93 -16.19
C GLN A 225 21.72 -9.63 -15.63
N PHE A 226 20.78 -9.75 -14.70
CA PHE A 226 20.14 -8.56 -14.15
C PHE A 226 19.61 -8.74 -12.73
N VAL A 227 19.61 -7.63 -12.00
CA VAL A 227 18.95 -7.47 -10.71
C VAL A 227 18.08 -6.23 -10.78
N THR A 228 16.87 -6.31 -10.28
CA THR A 228 15.90 -5.19 -10.28
C THR A 228 15.28 -5.00 -8.90
N ALA A 229 14.71 -3.84 -8.65
CA ALA A 229 13.96 -3.56 -7.42
C ALA A 229 12.82 -4.56 -7.18
N ARG A 230 12.12 -4.98 -8.25
CA ARG A 230 11.08 -6.03 -8.18
C ARG A 230 11.64 -7.37 -7.72
N GLY A 231 12.82 -7.78 -8.23
CA GLY A 231 13.46 -9.04 -7.81
C GLY A 231 13.73 -9.05 -6.30
N TRP A 232 14.21 -7.96 -5.73
CA TRP A 232 14.41 -7.83 -4.29
C TRP A 232 13.10 -7.88 -3.49
N GLU A 233 12.06 -7.22 -3.96
CA GLU A 233 10.75 -7.21 -3.30
C GLU A 233 10.08 -8.59 -3.35
N ASP A 234 10.12 -9.27 -4.49
CA ASP A 234 9.56 -10.62 -4.65
C ASP A 234 10.33 -11.64 -3.81
N LEU A 235 11.66 -11.55 -3.75
CA LEU A 235 12.50 -12.37 -2.88
C LEU A 235 12.16 -12.13 -1.40
N SER A 236 11.99 -10.87 -0.97
CA SER A 236 11.58 -10.52 0.38
C SER A 236 10.27 -11.19 0.78
N ASN A 237 9.25 -11.10 -0.08
CA ASN A 237 7.95 -11.73 0.18
C ASN A 237 8.06 -13.24 0.36
N LEU A 238 8.92 -13.90 -0.42
CA LEU A 238 9.14 -15.34 -0.29
C LEU A 238 9.92 -15.67 1.00
N MET A 239 10.96 -14.90 1.31
CA MET A 239 11.78 -15.10 2.53
C MET A 239 10.92 -15.06 3.79
N GLU A 240 10.03 -14.08 3.92
CA GLU A 240 9.12 -13.96 5.06
C GLU A 240 8.23 -15.21 5.24
N VAL A 241 7.71 -15.76 4.15
CA VAL A 241 6.87 -16.97 4.19
C VAL A 241 7.70 -18.21 4.50
N TYR A 242 8.90 -18.33 3.91
CA TYR A 242 9.78 -19.46 4.15
C TYR A 242 10.29 -19.50 5.59
N GLU A 243 10.58 -18.35 6.19
CA GLU A 243 10.94 -18.27 7.61
C GLU A 243 9.79 -18.72 8.52
N GLN A 244 8.54 -18.32 8.23
CA GLN A 244 7.37 -18.79 8.98
C GLN A 244 7.14 -20.30 8.84
N MET A 245 7.57 -20.89 7.72
CA MET A 245 7.47 -22.33 7.44
C MET A 245 8.72 -23.11 7.84
N GLU A 246 9.74 -22.45 8.39
CA GLU A 246 11.05 -23.02 8.71
C GLU A 246 11.77 -23.65 7.48
N ILE A 247 11.52 -23.09 6.27
CA ILE A 247 12.16 -23.52 5.03
C ILE A 247 13.42 -22.67 4.81
N PRO A 248 14.60 -23.27 4.59
CA PRO A 248 15.81 -22.51 4.35
C PRO A 248 15.78 -21.83 2.98
N VAL A 249 16.21 -20.57 2.93
CA VAL A 249 16.46 -19.84 1.68
C VAL A 249 17.93 -20.03 1.34
N ASP A 250 18.21 -20.74 0.29
CA ASP A 250 19.56 -21.00 -0.22
C ASP A 250 19.87 -20.18 -1.49
N GLU A 251 21.08 -20.27 -1.97
CA GLU A 251 21.52 -19.57 -3.19
C GLU A 251 20.66 -19.90 -4.40
N SER A 252 20.14 -21.13 -4.52
CA SER A 252 19.33 -21.54 -5.67
C SER A 252 18.00 -20.79 -5.71
N VAL A 253 17.37 -20.61 -4.55
CA VAL A 253 16.14 -19.81 -4.41
C VAL A 253 16.41 -18.34 -4.72
N ILE A 254 17.53 -17.78 -4.24
CA ILE A 254 17.90 -16.38 -4.50
C ILE A 254 18.12 -16.13 -5.99
N ARG A 255 18.76 -17.07 -6.71
CA ARG A 255 18.97 -17.00 -8.17
C ARG A 255 17.67 -16.98 -8.99
N GLU A 256 16.58 -17.51 -8.47
CA GLU A 256 15.28 -17.47 -9.13
C GLU A 256 14.73 -16.04 -9.24
N PHE A 257 15.16 -15.13 -8.37
CA PHE A 257 14.72 -13.73 -8.33
C PHE A 257 15.80 -12.75 -8.79
N LEU A 258 17.06 -13.05 -8.45
CA LEU A 258 18.23 -12.26 -8.80
C LEU A 258 19.00 -12.98 -9.92
N HIS A 259 18.64 -12.67 -11.16
CA HIS A 259 19.23 -13.30 -12.35
C HIS A 259 20.63 -12.76 -12.65
N HIS A 260 21.49 -12.69 -11.63
CA HIS A 260 22.87 -12.22 -11.69
C HIS A 260 23.71 -13.06 -10.73
N ASP A 261 24.56 -13.91 -11.27
CA ASP A 261 25.29 -14.94 -10.51
C ASP A 261 26.12 -14.37 -9.36
N GLU A 262 26.95 -13.36 -9.64
CA GLU A 262 27.80 -12.72 -8.62
C GLU A 262 26.96 -12.10 -7.48
N VAL A 263 25.85 -11.47 -7.81
CA VAL A 263 24.98 -10.82 -6.80
C VAL A 263 24.23 -11.86 -5.99
N ALA A 264 23.74 -12.92 -6.62
CA ALA A 264 23.01 -13.98 -5.92
C ALA A 264 23.91 -14.75 -4.94
N GLU A 265 25.13 -15.10 -5.35
CA GLU A 265 26.14 -15.74 -4.49
C GLU A 265 26.53 -14.85 -3.29
N ASP A 266 26.83 -13.57 -3.55
CA ASP A 266 27.21 -12.60 -2.51
C ASP A 266 26.04 -12.34 -1.54
N ALA A 267 24.80 -12.24 -2.05
CA ALA A 267 23.61 -12.09 -1.21
C ALA A 267 23.34 -13.34 -0.36
N ALA A 268 23.47 -14.54 -0.92
CA ALA A 268 23.29 -15.78 -0.19
C ALA A 268 24.29 -15.90 0.98
N ALA A 269 25.55 -15.64 0.73
CA ALA A 269 26.58 -15.65 1.76
C ALA A 269 26.30 -14.62 2.87
N TYR A 270 25.80 -13.44 2.48
CA TYR A 270 25.44 -12.41 3.45
C TYR A 270 24.20 -12.79 4.28
N PHE A 271 23.16 -13.38 3.68
CA PHE A 271 21.95 -13.77 4.40
C PHE A 271 22.22 -14.89 5.42
N ASP A 272 23.13 -15.83 5.08
CA ASP A 272 23.58 -16.84 6.04
C ASP A 272 24.30 -16.21 7.25
N LEU A 273 25.14 -15.20 7.00
CA LEU A 273 25.79 -14.45 8.09
C LEU A 273 24.78 -13.64 8.92
N TYR A 274 23.82 -13.00 8.28
CA TYR A 274 22.78 -12.22 8.92
C TYR A 274 21.93 -13.07 9.87
N ARG A 275 21.50 -14.25 9.42
CA ARG A 275 20.79 -15.25 10.23
C ARG A 275 21.64 -15.73 11.41
N LYS A 276 22.91 -16.04 11.16
CA LYS A 276 23.85 -16.42 12.22
C LYS A 276 24.03 -15.30 13.26
N TYR A 277 24.12 -14.06 12.85
CA TYR A 277 24.22 -12.93 13.78
C TYR A 277 22.92 -12.76 14.61
N GLN A 278 21.76 -12.97 14.02
CA GLN A 278 20.49 -12.95 14.75
C GLN A 278 20.49 -13.94 15.93
N ASP A 279 20.93 -15.17 15.68
CA ASP A 279 21.04 -16.22 16.71
C ASP A 279 22.17 -15.92 17.71
N ASP A 280 23.34 -15.58 17.22
CA ASP A 280 24.56 -15.39 18.00
C ASP A 280 24.48 -14.20 18.98
N TYR A 281 23.78 -13.13 18.59
CA TYR A 281 23.61 -11.92 19.41
C TYR A 281 22.32 -11.97 20.23
N GLY A 282 21.37 -12.83 19.91
CA GLY A 282 20.13 -12.99 20.65
C GLY A 282 19.29 -11.70 20.64
N ILE A 283 18.97 -11.19 19.46
CA ILE A 283 18.22 -9.93 19.29
C ILE A 283 16.93 -9.87 20.10
N PRO A 284 16.07 -10.92 20.13
CA PRO A 284 14.87 -10.90 20.98
C PRO A 284 15.19 -10.70 22.46
N GLN A 285 16.28 -11.30 22.95
CA GLN A 285 16.71 -11.14 24.34
C GLN A 285 17.22 -9.72 24.63
N ILE A 286 17.86 -9.07 23.66
CA ILE A 286 18.28 -7.66 23.78
C ILE A 286 17.03 -6.77 23.90
N LEU A 287 16.04 -6.95 23.05
CA LEU A 287 14.78 -6.20 23.08
C LEU A 287 13.94 -6.48 24.35
N ASP A 288 14.08 -7.67 24.95
CA ASP A 288 13.52 -8.01 26.25
C ASP A 288 14.32 -7.44 27.46
N GLY A 289 15.44 -6.76 27.22
CA GLY A 289 16.31 -6.27 28.29
C GLY A 289 17.16 -7.33 29.00
N LYS A 290 17.34 -8.51 28.38
CA LYS A 290 18.06 -9.66 28.98
C LYS A 290 19.41 -9.88 28.29
N VAL A 291 20.27 -8.88 28.28
CA VAL A 291 21.57 -8.94 27.59
C VAL A 291 22.63 -9.60 28.45
N LYS A 292 23.33 -10.59 27.90
CA LYS A 292 24.50 -11.19 28.57
C LYS A 292 25.72 -10.27 28.41
N PRO A 293 26.55 -10.06 29.47
CA PRO A 293 27.74 -9.19 29.39
C PRO A 293 28.71 -9.56 28.27
N GLU A 294 28.77 -10.83 27.90
CA GLU A 294 29.64 -11.35 26.84
C GLU A 294 29.28 -10.77 25.45
N ILE A 295 28.00 -10.43 25.23
CA ILE A 295 27.51 -9.86 23.98
C ILE A 295 28.11 -8.49 23.73
N TYR A 296 28.20 -7.63 24.74
CA TYR A 296 28.82 -6.31 24.62
C TYR A 296 30.29 -6.40 24.18
N ALA A 297 31.06 -7.29 24.82
CA ALA A 297 32.46 -7.50 24.47
C ALA A 297 32.62 -8.03 23.03
N ARG A 298 31.71 -8.91 22.59
CA ARG A 298 31.72 -9.47 21.24
C ARG A 298 31.40 -8.40 20.19
N VAL A 299 30.37 -7.61 20.39
CA VAL A 299 29.98 -6.51 19.48
C VAL A 299 31.08 -5.46 19.39
N TYR A 300 31.70 -5.11 20.52
CA TYR A 300 32.79 -4.15 20.54
C TYR A 300 34.01 -4.61 19.72
N ALA A 301 34.31 -5.92 19.75
CA ALA A 301 35.42 -6.51 18.98
C ALA A 301 35.06 -6.83 17.51
N ALA A 302 33.78 -6.71 17.13
CA ALA A 302 33.30 -7.06 15.80
C ALA A 302 33.74 -6.05 14.73
N ALA A 303 33.85 -6.51 13.49
CA ALA A 303 34.08 -5.63 12.33
C ALA A 303 32.90 -4.67 12.12
N PHE A 304 33.14 -3.56 11.45
CA PHE A 304 32.09 -2.54 11.20
C PHE A 304 30.84 -3.10 10.52
N ASP A 305 31.02 -3.97 9.52
CA ASP A 305 29.91 -4.61 8.79
C ASP A 305 29.05 -5.49 9.70
N GLU A 306 29.68 -6.22 10.62
CA GLU A 306 29.00 -7.03 11.63
C GLU A 306 28.23 -6.15 12.63
N ARG A 307 28.85 -5.08 13.13
CA ARG A 307 28.22 -4.09 14.02
C ARG A 307 27.00 -3.45 13.37
N LEU A 308 27.12 -3.04 12.09
CA LEU A 308 26.01 -2.49 11.33
C LEU A 308 24.88 -3.51 11.12
N SER A 309 25.22 -4.80 10.91
CA SER A 309 24.23 -5.88 10.81
C SER A 309 23.46 -6.04 12.13
N VAL A 310 24.12 -5.96 13.27
CA VAL A 310 23.46 -5.98 14.60
C VAL A 310 22.51 -4.80 14.79
N VAL A 311 22.91 -3.60 14.36
CA VAL A 311 22.03 -2.41 14.40
C VAL A 311 20.78 -2.62 13.53
N ASN A 312 20.95 -3.14 12.32
CA ASN A 312 19.83 -3.41 11.43
C ASN A 312 18.90 -4.50 12.00
N LEU A 313 19.45 -5.57 12.59
CA LEU A 313 18.67 -6.60 13.27
C LEU A 313 17.85 -6.04 14.45
N LEU A 314 18.40 -5.09 15.21
CA LEU A 314 17.66 -4.41 16.28
C LEU A 314 16.53 -3.55 15.71
N LEU A 315 16.79 -2.84 14.62
CA LEU A 315 15.79 -2.02 13.93
C LEU A 315 14.64 -2.88 13.38
N ASP A 316 14.96 -4.04 12.78
CA ASP A 316 13.96 -4.99 12.29
C ASP A 316 13.09 -5.53 13.43
N GLY A 317 13.72 -5.93 14.54
CA GLY A 317 13.00 -6.38 15.73
C GLY A 317 12.08 -5.29 16.31
N LEU A 318 12.55 -4.04 16.37
CA LEU A 318 11.74 -2.89 16.78
C LEU A 318 10.63 -2.60 15.79
N GLY A 319 10.91 -2.65 14.49
CA GLY A 319 9.92 -2.48 13.42
C GLY A 319 8.74 -3.45 13.56
N ALA A 320 9.00 -4.72 13.92
CA ALA A 320 7.96 -5.70 14.21
C ALA A 320 7.06 -5.27 15.40
N HIS A 321 7.64 -4.70 16.45
CA HIS A 321 6.90 -4.18 17.59
C HIS A 321 6.05 -2.94 17.21
N PHE A 322 6.60 -2.00 16.47
CA PHE A 322 5.90 -0.79 16.03
C PHE A 322 4.76 -1.12 15.05
N LYS A 323 5.01 -2.02 14.10
CA LYS A 323 4.00 -2.52 13.17
C LYS A 323 2.81 -3.13 13.91
N ARG A 324 3.08 -4.00 14.87
CA ARG A 324 2.03 -4.59 15.68
C ARG A 324 1.23 -3.55 16.46
N ALA A 325 1.90 -2.55 17.04
CA ALA A 325 1.24 -1.45 17.75
C ALA A 325 0.36 -0.61 16.79
N ALA A 326 0.84 -0.32 15.59
CA ALA A 326 0.10 0.41 14.57
C ALA A 326 -1.11 -0.39 14.04
N GLU A 327 -0.98 -1.70 13.83
CA GLU A 327 -2.06 -2.58 13.41
C GLU A 327 -3.17 -2.65 14.47
N GLU A 328 -2.81 -2.88 15.75
CA GLU A 328 -3.78 -2.90 16.86
C GLU A 328 -4.45 -1.54 17.07
N LYS A 329 -3.72 -0.46 16.87
CA LYS A 329 -4.30 0.88 16.94
C LYS A 329 -5.32 1.12 15.83
N ARG A 330 -4.99 0.82 14.57
CA ARG A 330 -5.92 0.95 13.43
C ARG A 330 -7.19 0.14 13.64
N LYS A 331 -7.05 -1.08 14.17
CA LYS A 331 -8.16 -1.96 14.54
C LYS A 331 -9.03 -1.32 15.63
N THR A 332 -8.41 -0.78 16.68
CA THR A 332 -9.11 -0.10 17.78
C THR A 332 -9.84 1.15 17.32
N ASP A 333 -9.22 1.97 16.47
CA ASP A 333 -9.82 3.18 15.91
C ASP A 333 -11.04 2.85 15.03
N ALA A 334 -10.94 1.81 14.19
CA ALA A 334 -12.04 1.35 13.35
C ALA A 334 -13.20 0.78 14.21
N TRP A 335 -12.88 0.02 15.26
CA TRP A 335 -13.88 -0.49 16.21
C TRP A 335 -14.57 0.66 16.95
N TYR A 336 -13.80 1.65 17.39
CA TYR A 336 -14.36 2.85 18.02
C TYR A 336 -15.34 3.58 17.10
N ALA A 337 -14.97 3.76 15.83
CA ALA A 337 -15.83 4.39 14.84
C ALA A 337 -17.16 3.64 14.68
N PHE A 338 -17.12 2.30 14.57
CA PHE A 338 -18.29 1.44 14.51
C PHE A 338 -19.19 1.59 15.77
N LEU A 339 -18.61 1.53 16.97
CA LEU A 339 -19.38 1.66 18.22
C LEU A 339 -19.95 3.06 18.42
N LYS A 340 -19.27 4.09 17.94
CA LYS A 340 -19.76 5.46 17.97
C LYS A 340 -21.03 5.59 17.13
N GLU A 341 -21.05 5.00 15.95
CA GLU A 341 -22.20 4.99 15.06
C GLU A 341 -23.33 4.13 15.64
N TYR A 342 -23.01 2.93 16.14
CA TYR A 342 -23.98 2.07 16.82
C TYR A 342 -24.63 2.77 18.01
N ARG A 343 -23.86 3.49 18.84
CA ARG A 343 -24.39 4.24 19.98
C ARG A 343 -25.42 5.29 19.57
N HIS A 344 -25.19 5.94 18.42
CA HIS A 344 -26.11 6.94 17.90
C HIS A 344 -27.42 6.33 17.41
N LEU A 345 -27.36 5.17 16.78
CA LEU A 345 -28.51 4.51 16.19
C LEU A 345 -29.33 3.67 17.19
N VAL A 346 -28.67 3.10 18.21
CA VAL A 346 -29.31 2.16 19.15
C VAL A 346 -30.42 2.78 20.00
N GLU A 347 -30.32 4.08 20.32
CA GLU A 347 -31.34 4.79 21.12
C GLU A 347 -32.66 4.97 20.35
N GLU A 348 -32.59 5.09 19.03
CA GLU A 348 -33.75 5.28 18.14
C GLU A 348 -34.28 3.95 17.57
N ALA A 349 -33.47 2.89 17.61
CA ALA A 349 -33.81 1.58 17.05
C ALA A 349 -35.03 0.93 17.71
N LYS A 350 -35.84 0.20 16.93
CA LYS A 350 -36.95 -0.63 17.45
C LYS A 350 -36.39 -1.85 18.17
N ASP A 351 -35.42 -2.54 17.56
CA ASP A 351 -34.65 -3.61 18.15
C ASP A 351 -33.15 -3.27 18.12
N PRO A 352 -32.51 -3.11 19.29
CA PRO A 352 -31.07 -2.82 19.38
C PRO A 352 -30.17 -3.87 18.77
N ALA A 353 -30.52 -5.16 18.88
CA ALA A 353 -29.72 -6.27 18.34
C ALA A 353 -29.79 -6.34 16.81
N GLU A 354 -30.99 -6.18 16.23
CA GLU A 354 -31.14 -6.08 14.76
C GLU A 354 -30.41 -4.84 14.20
N CYS A 355 -30.44 -3.73 14.93
CA CYS A 355 -29.71 -2.50 14.55
C CYS A 355 -28.20 -2.76 14.45
N TYR A 356 -27.62 -3.53 15.37
CA TYR A 356 -26.22 -3.91 15.33
C TYR A 356 -25.88 -4.72 14.09
N VAL A 357 -26.70 -5.73 13.77
CA VAL A 357 -26.51 -6.60 12.59
C VAL A 357 -26.65 -5.80 11.30
N GLY A 358 -27.64 -4.90 11.22
CA GLY A 358 -27.85 -4.02 10.07
C GLY A 358 -26.64 -3.11 9.83
N LEU A 359 -26.17 -2.43 10.88
CA LEU A 359 -24.98 -1.57 10.79
C LEU A 359 -23.73 -2.35 10.39
N LEU A 360 -23.55 -3.56 10.94
CA LEU A 360 -22.41 -4.42 10.59
C LEU A 360 -22.44 -4.82 9.11
N ALA A 361 -23.62 -5.18 8.60
CA ALA A 361 -23.78 -5.52 7.19
C ALA A 361 -23.51 -4.33 6.27
N GLU A 362 -23.99 -3.11 6.61
CA GLU A 362 -23.69 -1.89 5.87
C GLU A 362 -22.20 -1.56 5.88
N TRP A 363 -21.55 -1.74 7.05
CA TRP A 363 -20.12 -1.52 7.19
C TRP A 363 -19.29 -2.53 6.36
N GLU A 364 -19.67 -3.82 6.36
CA GLU A 364 -19.03 -4.85 5.55
C GLU A 364 -19.20 -4.58 4.05
N GLN A 365 -20.41 -4.23 3.62
CA GLN A 365 -20.69 -3.88 2.21
C GLN A 365 -19.87 -2.68 1.74
N LYS A 366 -19.79 -1.65 2.57
CA LYS A 366 -18.96 -0.47 2.27
C LYS A 366 -17.49 -0.84 2.18
N PHE A 367 -16.99 -1.66 3.12
CA PHE A 367 -15.64 -2.14 3.11
C PHE A 367 -15.31 -2.98 1.87
N GLU A 368 -16.20 -3.92 1.48
CA GLU A 368 -16.03 -4.75 0.27
C GLU A 368 -15.98 -3.88 -1.00
N ALA A 369 -16.86 -2.91 -1.13
CA ALA A 369 -16.89 -1.99 -2.27
C ALA A 369 -15.61 -1.13 -2.35
N GLU A 370 -15.09 -0.65 -1.22
CA GLU A 370 -13.83 0.10 -1.17
C GLU A 370 -12.61 -0.80 -1.43
N ALA A 371 -12.65 -2.06 -0.99
CA ALA A 371 -11.62 -3.06 -1.25
C ALA A 371 -11.53 -3.43 -2.74
N GLU A 372 -12.66 -3.65 -3.41
CA GLU A 372 -12.73 -3.90 -4.86
C GLU A 372 -12.20 -2.71 -5.68
N ASN A 373 -12.40 -1.49 -5.17
CA ASN A 373 -11.85 -0.28 -5.79
C ASN A 373 -10.34 -0.09 -5.56
N GLY A 374 -9.68 -0.98 -4.80
CA GLY A 374 -8.25 -0.90 -4.49
C GLY A 374 -7.89 0.19 -3.47
N SER A 375 -8.85 0.62 -2.64
CA SER A 375 -8.66 1.67 -1.64
C SER A 375 -7.80 1.23 -0.46
N TYR A 376 -7.67 -0.08 -0.22
CA TYR A 376 -6.92 -0.66 0.90
C TYR A 376 -5.68 -1.43 0.45
N SER A 377 -4.62 -1.35 1.23
CA SER A 377 -3.46 -2.23 1.14
C SER A 377 -3.80 -3.65 1.63
N ARG A 378 -2.96 -4.65 1.30
CA ARG A 378 -3.14 -6.03 1.78
C ARG A 378 -3.16 -6.13 3.30
N GLY A 379 -2.34 -5.32 3.99
CA GLY A 379 -2.29 -5.25 5.45
C GLY A 379 -3.61 -4.73 6.04
N GLU A 380 -4.11 -3.63 5.51
CA GLU A 380 -5.41 -3.05 5.92
C GLU A 380 -6.57 -4.02 5.69
N LEU A 381 -6.59 -4.72 4.55
CA LEU A 381 -7.59 -5.76 4.28
C LEU A 381 -7.59 -6.86 5.36
N ARG A 382 -6.41 -7.27 5.84
CA ARG A 382 -6.28 -8.27 6.92
C ARG A 382 -6.87 -7.74 8.24
N ILE A 383 -6.53 -6.49 8.59
CA ILE A 383 -7.02 -5.85 9.83
C ILE A 383 -8.54 -5.74 9.80
N TYR A 384 -9.13 -5.26 8.71
CA TYR A 384 -10.58 -5.12 8.61
C TYR A 384 -11.33 -6.46 8.61
N LYS A 385 -10.78 -7.51 7.97
CA LYS A 385 -11.35 -8.87 8.05
C LYS A 385 -11.31 -9.44 9.46
N ALA A 386 -10.21 -9.23 10.17
CA ALA A 386 -10.10 -9.64 11.58
C ALA A 386 -11.10 -8.88 12.45
N LEU A 387 -11.22 -7.56 12.26
CA LEU A 387 -12.19 -6.73 12.97
C LEU A 387 -13.64 -7.17 12.69
N SER A 388 -14.01 -7.45 11.43
CA SER A 388 -15.34 -7.97 11.10
C SER A 388 -15.65 -9.26 11.84
N ALA A 389 -14.70 -10.21 11.90
CA ALA A 389 -14.86 -11.45 12.63
C ALA A 389 -15.07 -11.21 14.14
N GLU A 390 -14.32 -10.27 14.73
CA GLU A 390 -14.45 -9.92 16.15
C GLU A 390 -15.75 -9.17 16.47
N LEU A 391 -16.19 -8.26 15.58
CA LEU A 391 -17.50 -7.62 15.72
C LEU A 391 -18.64 -8.63 15.67
N LYS A 392 -18.55 -9.65 14.80
CA LYS A 392 -19.52 -10.77 14.76
C LYS A 392 -19.51 -11.59 16.05
N ALA A 393 -18.32 -11.87 16.59
CA ALA A 393 -18.18 -12.65 17.82
C ALA A 393 -18.67 -11.91 19.07
N ASN A 394 -18.62 -10.57 19.08
CA ASN A 394 -19.06 -9.70 20.18
C ASN A 394 -20.45 -9.07 19.93
N ALA A 395 -21.23 -9.63 19.02
CA ALA A 395 -22.60 -9.16 18.78
C ALA A 395 -23.47 -9.34 20.04
N PRO A 396 -24.37 -8.37 20.34
CA PRO A 396 -25.28 -8.46 21.47
C PRO A 396 -26.20 -9.68 21.41
N ASP A 397 -26.63 -10.20 22.57
CA ASP A 397 -27.56 -11.31 22.65
C ASP A 397 -28.88 -11.03 21.90
N GLY A 398 -29.32 -11.98 21.07
CA GLY A 398 -30.47 -11.83 20.19
C GLY A 398 -30.14 -11.28 18.79
N ALA A 399 -28.88 -10.99 18.48
CA ALA A 399 -28.42 -10.66 17.15
C ALA A 399 -28.24 -11.94 16.32
N ALA A 400 -29.09 -12.17 15.31
CA ALA A 400 -28.95 -13.30 14.39
C ALA A 400 -27.81 -13.01 13.37
N VAL A 401 -26.56 -13.15 13.79
CA VAL A 401 -25.39 -13.04 12.91
C VAL A 401 -25.16 -14.41 12.26
N GLN A 402 -25.23 -14.49 10.93
CA GLN A 402 -24.85 -15.71 10.21
C GLN A 402 -23.33 -15.92 10.34
N THR A 403 -22.93 -16.79 11.25
CA THR A 403 -21.60 -17.36 11.27
C THR A 403 -21.56 -18.54 10.30
N GLU A 404 -20.79 -18.46 9.25
CA GLU A 404 -20.48 -19.61 8.40
C GLU A 404 -19.88 -20.72 9.29
N GLY A 405 -20.70 -21.74 9.57
CA GLY A 405 -20.19 -22.95 10.24
C GLY A 405 -21.00 -23.54 11.39
N ARG A 406 -22.29 -23.23 11.58
CA ARG A 406 -23.14 -24.04 12.45
C ARG A 406 -24.49 -24.35 11.80
N LYS A 407 -24.63 -25.58 11.31
CA LYS A 407 -25.94 -26.16 11.02
C LYS A 407 -26.69 -26.30 12.34
N ALA A 408 -27.68 -25.46 12.59
CA ALA A 408 -28.63 -25.64 13.67
C ALA A 408 -29.71 -26.60 13.20
N SER A 409 -29.89 -27.67 13.96
CA SER A 409 -31.05 -28.56 13.87
C SER A 409 -32.30 -27.81 14.29
N GLU A 410 -33.28 -27.75 13.39
CA GLU A 410 -34.64 -27.37 13.72
C GLU A 410 -35.27 -28.48 14.57
N GLU A 411 -35.73 -28.12 15.75
CA GLU A 411 -36.78 -28.87 16.46
C GLU A 411 -37.55 -27.90 17.39
N ASP A 412 -38.84 -27.84 17.10
CA ASP A 412 -39.98 -27.61 17.98
C ASP A 412 -40.17 -26.26 18.71
N ALA A 413 -41.05 -25.43 18.18
CA ALA A 413 -41.69 -24.35 18.93
C ALA A 413 -43.21 -24.64 18.99
N GLY A 414 -43.63 -25.15 20.15
CA GLY A 414 -45.03 -25.33 20.47
C GLY A 414 -45.76 -24.00 20.71
N GLU A 415 -46.94 -23.88 20.15
CA GLU A 415 -47.90 -22.79 20.37
C GLU A 415 -48.39 -22.76 21.84
N ALA A 416 -48.41 -21.56 22.44
CA ALA A 416 -49.11 -21.28 23.69
C ALA A 416 -50.22 -20.23 23.46
N PRO A 417 -51.39 -20.36 24.10
CA PRO A 417 -52.61 -19.62 23.75
C PRO A 417 -52.65 -18.21 24.37
N ALA A 418 -53.31 -17.31 23.63
CA ALA A 418 -53.59 -15.95 24.03
C ALA A 418 -54.60 -15.87 25.21
N GLU A 419 -54.24 -15.19 26.30
CA GLU A 419 -55.19 -14.67 27.29
C GLU A 419 -55.40 -13.16 27.11
N GLU A 420 -56.65 -12.77 27.01
CA GLU A 420 -57.09 -11.37 27.06
C GLU A 420 -56.94 -10.82 28.50
N VAL A 421 -56.23 -9.73 28.64
CA VAL A 421 -56.24 -8.91 29.85
C VAL A 421 -56.49 -7.43 29.53
N GLY A 422 -57.38 -6.88 30.29
CA GLY A 422 -58.12 -5.64 30.18
C GLY A 422 -57.34 -4.33 29.99
N LYS A 423 -58.07 -3.36 29.48
CA LYS A 423 -57.69 -1.96 29.27
C LYS A 423 -57.43 -1.27 30.64
N GLU A 424 -56.22 -0.90 30.93
CA GLU A 424 -55.89 0.14 31.87
C GLU A 424 -54.82 1.08 31.30
N SER A 425 -55.15 2.39 31.36
CA SER A 425 -54.36 3.63 31.17
C SER A 425 -53.17 3.62 30.22
N THR A 426 -53.33 4.19 29.05
CA THR A 426 -52.39 4.28 27.93
C THR A 426 -51.16 5.16 28.16
N GLU A 427 -51.11 6.01 29.16
CA GLU A 427 -49.95 6.93 29.43
C GLU A 427 -48.85 6.26 30.28
N ASP A 428 -49.19 5.44 31.25
CA ASP A 428 -48.20 4.74 32.09
C ASP A 428 -47.61 3.53 31.37
N ALA A 429 -48.38 2.86 30.50
CA ALA A 429 -47.88 1.80 29.64
C ALA A 429 -46.83 2.30 28.62
N GLY A 430 -47.04 3.50 28.06
CA GLY A 430 -46.09 4.13 27.13
C GLY A 430 -44.77 4.54 27.80
N LYS A 431 -44.79 5.02 29.03
CA LYS A 431 -43.58 5.34 29.81
C LYS A 431 -42.83 4.06 30.24
N ALA A 432 -43.53 3.01 30.63
CA ALA A 432 -42.94 1.71 30.96
C ALA A 432 -42.30 1.06 29.74
N GLN A 433 -42.93 1.06 28.57
CA GLN A 433 -42.35 0.54 27.33
C GLN A 433 -41.11 1.33 26.89
N THR A 434 -41.13 2.66 27.05
CA THR A 434 -39.94 3.49 26.72
C THR A 434 -38.78 3.25 27.68
N ALA A 435 -39.04 2.99 28.96
CA ALA A 435 -38.02 2.65 29.94
C ALA A 435 -37.39 1.27 29.66
N VAL A 436 -38.20 0.25 29.34
CA VAL A 436 -37.74 -1.10 28.97
C VAL A 436 -36.90 -1.05 27.67
N LYS A 437 -37.32 -0.25 26.69
CA LYS A 437 -36.58 -0.06 25.44
C LYS A 437 -35.19 0.56 25.70
N LYS A 438 -35.12 1.62 26.51
CA LYS A 438 -33.84 2.25 26.87
C LYS A 438 -32.91 1.31 27.64
N GLU A 439 -33.44 0.50 28.54
CA GLU A 439 -32.65 -0.46 29.30
C GLU A 439 -32.10 -1.57 28.37
N ARG A 440 -32.89 -2.08 27.43
CA ARG A 440 -32.43 -3.04 26.41
C ARG A 440 -31.36 -2.45 25.50
N ALA A 441 -31.53 -1.19 25.04
CA ALA A 441 -30.54 -0.49 24.25
C ALA A 441 -29.20 -0.35 25.01
N ARG A 442 -29.27 0.01 26.31
CA ARG A 442 -28.12 0.11 27.18
C ARG A 442 -27.40 -1.23 27.37
N THR A 443 -28.16 -2.30 27.60
CA THR A 443 -27.60 -3.65 27.78
C THR A 443 -26.90 -4.12 26.53
N CYS A 444 -27.52 -3.99 25.34
CA CYS A 444 -26.90 -4.34 24.06
C CYS A 444 -25.63 -3.53 23.79
N PHE A 445 -25.64 -2.23 24.08
CA PHE A 445 -24.46 -1.40 23.92
C PHE A 445 -23.32 -1.79 24.88
N VAL A 446 -23.63 -2.14 26.14
CA VAL A 446 -22.63 -2.61 27.11
C VAL A 446 -22.02 -3.94 26.67
N GLN A 447 -22.82 -4.86 26.12
CA GLN A 447 -22.33 -6.12 25.58
C GLN A 447 -21.39 -5.89 24.38
N ALA A 448 -21.80 -5.08 23.39
CA ALA A 448 -20.98 -4.73 22.24
C ALA A 448 -19.67 -4.01 22.65
N LYS A 449 -19.72 -3.19 23.70
CA LYS A 449 -18.56 -2.47 24.23
C LYS A 449 -17.56 -3.38 24.94
N ALA A 450 -17.97 -4.49 25.53
CA ALA A 450 -17.08 -5.37 26.30
C ALA A 450 -15.90 -5.89 25.45
N GLY A 451 -16.14 -6.25 24.19
CA GLY A 451 -15.08 -6.65 23.26
C GLY A 451 -14.11 -5.51 22.93
N PHE A 452 -14.64 -4.29 22.79
CA PHE A 452 -13.81 -3.10 22.58
C PHE A 452 -12.92 -2.75 23.78
N ASP A 453 -13.44 -2.90 25.00
CA ASP A 453 -12.65 -2.64 26.21
C ASP A 453 -11.48 -3.66 26.33
N ALA A 454 -11.69 -4.92 25.93
CA ALA A 454 -10.62 -5.90 25.84
C ALA A 454 -9.58 -5.55 24.75
N GLN A 455 -10.04 -5.05 23.61
CA GLN A 455 -9.16 -4.57 22.53
C GLN A 455 -8.32 -3.36 22.96
N CYS A 456 -8.89 -2.42 23.70
CA CYS A 456 -8.13 -1.30 24.28
C CYS A 456 -7.04 -1.76 25.23
N ALA A 457 -7.32 -2.74 26.08
CA ALA A 457 -6.32 -3.32 26.98
C ALA A 457 -5.19 -4.01 26.19
N CYS A 458 -5.53 -4.76 25.14
CA CYS A 458 -4.55 -5.37 24.23
C CYS A 458 -3.65 -4.31 23.57
N LEU A 459 -4.23 -3.22 23.07
CA LEU A 459 -3.48 -2.11 22.49
C LEU A 459 -2.51 -1.49 23.50
N GLU A 460 -2.96 -1.23 24.72
CA GLU A 460 -2.08 -0.68 25.77
C GLU A 460 -0.91 -1.62 26.10
N ASP A 461 -1.14 -2.93 26.17
CA ASP A 461 -0.09 -3.90 26.44
C ASP A 461 0.93 -3.97 25.30
N VAL A 462 0.47 -3.96 24.06
CA VAL A 462 1.34 -3.96 22.87
C VAL A 462 2.15 -2.67 22.80
N GLN A 463 1.55 -1.52 23.08
CA GLN A 463 2.25 -0.23 23.09
C GLN A 463 3.30 -0.16 24.21
N LYS A 464 2.99 -0.67 25.40
CA LYS A 464 3.95 -0.78 26.52
C LYS A 464 5.13 -1.69 26.16
N ALA A 465 4.86 -2.82 25.51
CA ALA A 465 5.91 -3.74 25.06
C ALA A 465 6.81 -3.09 24.01
N ALA A 466 6.24 -2.38 23.04
CA ALA A 466 7.01 -1.65 22.04
C ALA A 466 7.89 -0.53 22.65
N GLY A 467 7.35 0.23 23.61
CA GLY A 467 8.10 1.25 24.32
C GLY A 467 9.25 0.67 25.16
N ALA A 468 9.01 -0.45 25.86
CA ALA A 468 10.04 -1.15 26.63
C ALA A 468 11.16 -1.69 25.71
N ALA A 469 10.80 -2.30 24.58
CA ALA A 469 11.76 -2.80 23.60
C ALA A 469 12.64 -1.67 23.04
N LEU A 470 12.06 -0.50 22.77
CA LEU A 470 12.80 0.69 22.33
C LEU A 470 13.80 1.17 23.38
N GLU A 471 13.39 1.25 24.65
CA GLU A 471 14.29 1.64 25.74
C GLU A 471 15.43 0.62 25.92
N HIS A 472 15.14 -0.68 25.85
CA HIS A 472 16.18 -1.71 25.93
C HIS A 472 17.14 -1.67 24.73
N ALA A 473 16.63 -1.34 23.53
CA ALA A 473 17.49 -1.15 22.37
C ALA A 473 18.44 0.05 22.57
N PHE A 474 17.94 1.18 23.10
CA PHE A 474 18.81 2.31 23.47
C PHE A 474 19.81 1.94 24.56
N ASP A 475 19.42 1.18 25.59
CA ASP A 475 20.35 0.66 26.61
C ASP A 475 21.49 -0.14 25.98
N PHE A 476 21.14 -1.02 25.04
CA PHE A 476 22.13 -1.81 24.33
C PHE A 476 23.04 -0.94 23.45
N MET A 477 22.46 -0.04 22.65
CA MET A 477 23.21 0.85 21.77
C MET A 477 24.18 1.76 22.53
N GLU A 478 23.75 2.33 23.65
CA GLU A 478 24.61 3.18 24.49
C GLU A 478 25.78 2.39 25.11
N GLN A 479 25.54 1.15 25.54
CA GLN A 479 26.58 0.32 26.16
C GLN A 479 27.53 -0.31 25.14
N ALA A 480 27.05 -0.66 23.95
CA ALA A 480 27.84 -1.34 22.91
C ALA A 480 28.61 -0.37 22.01
N PHE A 481 28.02 0.78 21.69
CA PHE A 481 28.54 1.68 20.65
C PHE A 481 28.74 3.13 21.16
N GLU A 482 28.35 3.43 22.40
CA GLU A 482 28.39 4.79 22.96
C GLU A 482 27.65 5.79 22.04
N CYS A 483 28.37 6.81 21.53
CA CYS A 483 27.86 7.80 20.56
C CYS A 483 28.55 7.64 19.19
N GLY A 484 28.84 6.40 18.78
CA GLY A 484 29.48 6.10 17.51
C GLY A 484 28.59 6.27 16.27
N GLU A 485 29.15 5.93 15.11
CA GLU A 485 28.43 5.99 13.82
C GLU A 485 27.20 5.07 13.82
N GLU A 486 27.24 3.97 14.56
CA GLU A 486 26.14 3.02 14.71
C GLU A 486 24.92 3.67 15.37
N MET A 487 25.11 4.53 16.38
CA MET A 487 24.03 5.29 17.01
C MET A 487 23.40 6.29 16.03
N VAL A 488 24.23 6.92 15.21
CA VAL A 488 23.75 7.83 14.14
C VAL A 488 22.84 7.08 13.16
N VAL A 489 23.29 5.90 12.72
CA VAL A 489 22.49 5.03 11.83
C VAL A 489 21.18 4.63 12.50
N PHE A 490 21.25 4.14 13.74
CA PHE A 490 20.08 3.69 14.50
C PHE A 490 19.00 4.79 14.63
N VAL A 491 19.38 5.99 15.07
CA VAL A 491 18.43 7.09 15.25
C VAL A 491 17.91 7.64 13.92
N THR A 492 18.77 7.70 12.89
CA THR A 492 18.35 8.12 11.55
C THR A 492 17.30 7.17 10.97
N GLU A 493 17.53 5.86 11.10
CA GLU A 493 16.60 4.84 10.59
C GLU A 493 15.26 4.87 11.32
N LEU A 494 15.24 5.04 12.65
CA LEU A 494 14.01 5.23 13.43
C LEU A 494 13.23 6.47 12.99
N THR A 495 13.92 7.52 12.51
CA THR A 495 13.27 8.74 12.02
C THR A 495 12.65 8.56 10.64
N ILE A 496 13.25 7.72 9.79
CA ILE A 496 12.81 7.46 8.41
C ILE A 496 11.67 6.44 8.39
N ASP A 497 11.68 5.48 9.32
CA ASP A 497 10.63 4.46 9.43
C ASP A 497 9.30 5.10 9.83
N GLY A 498 8.28 4.92 8.98
CA GLY A 498 6.97 5.58 9.16
C GLY A 498 6.21 5.11 10.41
N GLU A 499 6.32 3.83 10.78
CA GLU A 499 5.63 3.28 11.96
C GLU A 499 6.37 3.63 13.23
N ALA A 500 7.71 3.62 13.21
CA ALA A 500 8.52 4.12 14.31
C ALA A 500 8.28 5.61 14.54
N ALA A 501 8.27 6.43 13.48
CA ALA A 501 8.00 7.86 13.57
C ALA A 501 6.59 8.16 14.12
N GLN A 502 5.58 7.39 13.68
CA GLN A 502 4.22 7.52 14.22
C GLN A 502 4.17 7.12 15.70
N PHE A 503 4.80 6.00 16.07
CA PHE A 503 4.88 5.56 17.47
C PHE A 503 5.57 6.61 18.35
N LEU A 504 6.71 7.15 17.91
CA LEU A 504 7.48 8.18 18.62
C LEU A 504 6.75 9.53 18.73
N ALA A 505 5.86 9.85 17.80
CA ALA A 505 5.02 11.04 17.88
C ALA A 505 3.95 10.93 18.99
N GLU A 506 3.51 9.72 19.31
CA GLU A 506 2.49 9.43 20.32
C GLU A 506 3.09 9.06 21.67
N HIS A 507 4.27 8.45 21.68
CA HIS A 507 4.98 7.96 22.87
C HIS A 507 6.34 8.62 22.96
N THR A 508 6.48 9.55 23.91
CA THR A 508 7.73 10.30 24.10
C THR A 508 8.86 9.39 24.58
N CYS A 509 9.92 9.27 23.78
CA CYS A 509 11.18 8.67 24.19
C CYS A 509 12.24 9.77 24.33
N GLU A 510 12.65 10.10 25.57
CA GLU A 510 13.60 11.19 25.84
C GLU A 510 14.98 10.94 25.19
N ARG A 511 15.41 9.67 25.13
CA ARG A 511 16.68 9.27 24.51
C ARG A 511 16.65 9.54 22.99
N TYR A 512 15.58 9.14 22.32
CA TYR A 512 15.42 9.44 20.89
C TYR A 512 15.48 10.94 20.62
N LEU A 513 14.75 11.75 21.37
CA LEU A 513 14.75 13.21 21.20
C LEU A 513 16.16 13.80 21.40
N LYS A 514 16.87 13.38 22.45
CA LYS A 514 18.24 13.79 22.74
C LYS A 514 19.19 13.52 21.56
N TYR A 515 19.20 12.30 21.04
CA TYR A 515 20.10 11.93 19.93
C TYR A 515 19.68 12.56 18.61
N ASN A 516 18.39 12.66 18.33
CA ASN A 516 17.89 13.31 17.13
C ASN A 516 18.23 14.81 17.09
N GLU A 517 18.12 15.54 18.21
CA GLU A 517 18.56 16.92 18.32
C GLU A 517 20.07 17.06 18.07
N GLN A 518 20.89 16.16 18.60
CA GLN A 518 22.34 16.17 18.38
C GLN A 518 22.69 15.98 16.91
N LEU A 519 21.98 15.10 16.19
CA LEU A 519 22.16 14.88 14.75
C LEU A 519 21.76 16.10 13.92
N LEU A 520 20.64 16.74 14.24
CA LEU A 520 20.17 17.96 13.58
C LEU A 520 21.14 19.13 13.75
N VAL A 521 21.69 19.30 14.94
CA VAL A 521 22.69 20.35 15.23
C VAL A 521 23.99 20.03 14.49
N GLY A 522 24.42 18.78 14.47
CA GLY A 522 25.62 18.32 13.76
C GLY A 522 25.55 18.57 12.25
N THR A 523 24.44 18.18 11.61
CA THR A 523 24.19 18.38 10.17
C THR A 523 24.09 19.86 9.81
N ARG A 524 23.43 20.68 10.61
CA ARG A 524 23.32 22.12 10.40
C ARG A 524 24.68 22.82 10.53
N LYS A 525 25.48 22.41 11.48
CA LYS A 525 26.86 22.91 11.66
C LYS A 525 27.77 22.52 10.49
N ALA A 526 27.66 21.27 10.00
CA ALA A 526 28.39 20.79 8.83
C ALA A 526 28.00 21.53 7.56
N ALA A 527 26.70 21.78 7.36
CA ALA A 527 26.17 22.54 6.22
C ALA A 527 26.70 23.99 6.24
N LEU A 528 26.64 24.69 7.37
CA LEU A 528 27.17 26.05 7.53
C LEU A 528 28.67 26.11 7.30
N LEU A 529 29.45 25.13 7.78
CA LEU A 529 30.90 25.04 7.53
C LEU A 529 31.23 24.78 6.05
N SER A 530 30.38 24.03 5.34
CA SER A 530 30.54 23.80 3.90
C SER A 530 30.21 25.05 3.07
N GLU A 531 29.23 25.85 3.47
CA GLU A 531 28.92 27.14 2.85
C GLU A 531 30.05 28.14 3.06
N LEU A 532 30.58 28.27 4.29
CA LEU A 532 31.72 29.14 4.60
C LEU A 532 32.99 28.76 3.83
N ARG A 533 33.18 27.45 3.52
CA ARG A 533 34.31 26.99 2.70
C ARG A 533 34.13 27.24 1.21
N ARG A 534 32.89 27.46 0.73
CA ARG A 534 32.59 27.81 -0.67
C ARG A 534 32.70 29.32 -0.92
N GLU A 535 32.60 30.14 0.12
CA GLU A 535 32.72 31.61 0.05
C GLU A 535 34.15 32.11 0.35
N SER A 536 35.05 31.25 0.83
CA SER A 536 36.48 31.50 1.00
C SER A 536 37.31 30.89 -0.14
#